data_1239ccadca06ab2df79aa28847d9c976
#
_entry.id   1239ccadca06ab2df79aa28847d9c976
#
_cell.length_a   1.000
_cell.length_b   1.000
_cell.length_c   1.000
_cell.angle_alpha   90.00
_cell.angle_beta   90.00
_cell.angle_gamma   90.00
#
_symmetry.space_group_name_H-M   'P 1'
#
loop_
_entity.id
_entity.type
_entity.pdbx_description
1 polymer ?
#
loop_
_entity_poly.entity_id
_entity_poly.type
_entity_poly.pdbx_seq_one_letter_code
_entity_poly.pdbx_strand_id
1 'polypeptide(L)' 'MKRGDLVGWKFRMEMDLPSEYGIIIDNLKVEYDPWPYWKVLFPEQGVLQCRETDLEVIRNETR' A
#
# COMPACT_ATOMS: atom_id res chain seq x y z
N MET A 1 -3.46 4.17 -7.85
CA MET A 1 -3.57 3.12 -6.82
C MET A 1 -5.02 2.86 -6.56
N LYS A 2 -5.39 1.62 -6.46
CA LYS A 2 -6.80 1.27 -6.33
C LYS A 2 -6.93 -0.06 -5.61
N ARG A 3 -8.16 -0.37 -5.23
CA ARG A 3 -8.46 -1.62 -4.55
C ARG A 3 -8.02 -2.81 -5.40
N GLY A 4 -7.35 -3.75 -4.77
CA GLY A 4 -6.86 -4.93 -5.46
C GLY A 4 -5.42 -4.82 -5.93
N ASP A 5 -4.84 -3.63 -5.88
CA ASP A 5 -3.45 -3.48 -6.30
C ASP A 5 -2.51 -4.13 -5.29
N LEU A 6 -1.47 -4.74 -5.80
CA LEU A 6 -0.42 -5.30 -4.97
C LEU A 6 0.61 -4.21 -4.73
N VAL A 7 0.90 -3.94 -3.47
CA VAL A 7 1.79 -2.84 -3.10
C VAL A 7 2.85 -3.31 -2.14
N GLY A 8 3.91 -2.54 -2.05
CA GLY A 8 4.96 -2.76 -1.07
C GLY A 8 5.38 -1.44 -0.48
N TRP A 9 6.30 -1.51 0.48
CA TRP A 9 6.81 -0.32 1.11
C TRP A 9 7.84 0.31 0.20
N LYS A 10 7.56 1.52 -0.24
CA LYS A 10 8.41 2.20 -1.19
C LYS A 10 9.84 2.33 -0.68
N PHE A 11 9.96 2.66 0.59
CA PHE A 11 11.27 2.84 1.19
C PHE A 11 12.11 1.56 1.07
N ARG A 12 11.51 0.43 1.42
CA ARG A 12 12.24 -0.82 1.37
C ARG A 12 12.61 -1.22 -0.04
N MET A 13 11.71 -0.94 -0.96
CA MET A 13 11.97 -1.29 -2.35
C MET A 13 13.10 -0.45 -2.92
N GLU A 14 13.15 0.82 -2.56
CA GLU A 14 14.22 1.69 -3.02
C GLU A 14 15.57 1.30 -2.44
N MET A 15 15.56 0.76 -1.23
CA MET A 15 16.78 0.33 -0.58
C MET A 15 17.14 -1.12 -0.90
N ASP A 16 16.34 -1.75 -1.73
CA ASP A 16 16.55 -3.15 -2.10
C ASP A 16 16.55 -4.07 -0.89
N LEU A 17 15.67 -3.76 0.06
CA LEU A 17 15.52 -4.55 1.27
C LEU A 17 14.33 -5.50 1.12
N PRO A 18 14.34 -6.61 1.85
CA PRO A 18 13.17 -7.50 1.84
C PRO A 18 11.94 -6.73 2.28
N SER A 19 10.86 -6.95 1.59
CA SER A 19 9.64 -6.23 1.87
C SER A 19 8.48 -7.19 1.82
N GLU A 20 7.52 -6.94 2.70
CA GLU A 20 6.28 -7.65 2.67
C GLU A 20 5.36 -6.96 1.69
N TYR A 21 4.64 -7.73 0.92
CA TYR A 21 3.69 -7.16 -0.03
C TYR A 21 2.29 -7.29 0.52
N GLY A 22 1.48 -6.30 0.22
CA GLY A 22 0.10 -6.31 0.67
C GLY A 22 -0.84 -5.98 -0.46
N ILE A 23 -2.12 -6.11 -0.18
CA ILE A 23 -3.15 -5.84 -1.17
C ILE A 23 -4.04 -4.73 -0.64
N ILE A 24 -4.29 -3.76 -1.48
CA ILE A 24 -5.15 -2.66 -1.11
C ILE A 24 -6.58 -3.15 -1.04
N ILE A 25 -7.21 -2.96 0.12
CA ILE A 25 -8.57 -3.41 0.30
C ILE A 25 -9.57 -2.27 0.42
N ASP A 26 -9.10 -1.07 0.72
CA ASP A 26 -10.03 0.04 0.82
C ASP A 26 -9.29 1.35 0.75
N ASN A 27 -10.04 2.40 0.42
CA ASN A 27 -9.55 3.76 0.38
C ASN A 27 -10.05 4.47 1.63
N LEU A 28 -9.12 5.12 2.33
CA LEU A 28 -9.49 5.85 3.54
C LEU A 28 -9.36 7.33 3.31
N LYS A 29 -10.40 8.05 3.68
CA LYS A 29 -10.36 9.51 3.65
C LYS A 29 -10.30 10.03 5.06
N VAL A 30 -9.28 10.82 5.33
CA VAL A 30 -9.12 11.44 6.63
C VAL A 30 -9.39 12.91 6.46
N GLU A 31 -10.34 13.42 7.20
CA GLU A 31 -10.83 14.78 6.98
C GLU A 31 -9.79 15.85 7.16
N TYR A 32 -8.90 15.67 8.10
CA TYR A 32 -7.92 16.70 8.41
C TYR A 32 -6.65 16.59 7.58
N ASP A 33 -6.50 15.49 6.88
CA ASP A 33 -5.25 15.19 6.22
C ASP A 33 -5.48 15.22 4.74
N PRO A 34 -4.75 16.05 4.01
CA PRO A 34 -4.91 16.10 2.56
C PRO A 34 -4.32 14.90 1.85
N TRP A 35 -3.57 14.07 2.56
CA TRP A 35 -2.92 12.93 1.92
C TRP A 35 -3.86 11.75 1.82
N PRO A 36 -3.83 11.04 0.71
CA PRO A 36 -4.65 9.83 0.60
C PRO A 36 -4.08 8.71 1.45
N TYR A 37 -4.98 7.99 2.09
CA TYR A 37 -4.63 6.82 2.89
C TYR A 37 -5.31 5.60 2.32
N TRP A 38 -4.69 4.47 2.54
CA TRP A 38 -5.21 3.21 2.04
C TRP A 38 -5.16 2.16 3.13
N LYS A 39 -6.16 1.30 3.16
CA LYS A 39 -6.11 0.11 3.99
C LYS A 39 -5.47 -0.99 3.17
N VAL A 40 -4.43 -1.56 3.72
CA VAL A 40 -3.66 -2.59 3.02
C VAL A 40 -3.60 -3.82 3.89
N LEU A 41 -3.89 -4.96 3.31
CA LEU A 41 -3.84 -6.22 4.02
C LEU A 41 -2.49 -6.87 3.77
N PHE A 42 -1.71 -7.03 4.82
CA PHE A 42 -0.43 -7.71 4.77
C PHE A 42 -0.55 -9.10 5.38
N PRO A 43 0.18 -10.08 4.85
CA PRO A 43 -0.01 -11.46 5.30
C PRO A 43 0.27 -11.67 6.78
N GLU A 44 1.27 -10.99 7.33
CA GLU A 44 1.63 -11.21 8.71
C GLU A 44 1.12 -10.16 9.65
N GLN A 45 1.02 -8.95 9.17
CA GLN A 45 0.67 -7.84 10.04
C GLN A 45 -0.81 -7.53 10.06
N GLY A 46 -1.55 -8.08 9.12
CA GLY A 46 -2.97 -7.79 9.04
C GLY A 46 -3.24 -6.50 8.30
N VAL A 47 -4.31 -5.83 8.67
CA VAL A 47 -4.74 -4.62 7.97
C VAL A 47 -4.04 -3.42 8.57
N LEU A 48 -3.35 -2.68 7.72
CA LEU A 48 -2.65 -1.47 8.14
C LEU A 48 -3.16 -0.28 7.34
N GLN A 49 -3.14 0.86 7.99
CA GLN A 49 -3.49 2.12 7.34
C GLN A 49 -2.21 2.79 6.89
N CYS A 50 -2.08 3.00 5.59
CA CYS A 50 -0.84 3.49 5.02
C CYS A 50 -1.09 4.70 4.16
N ARG A 51 -0.13 5.62 4.15
CA ARG A 51 -0.17 6.73 3.23
C ARG A 51 0.20 6.28 1.85
N GLU A 52 -0.42 6.88 0.87
CA GLU A 52 -0.10 6.55 -0.51
C GLU A 52 1.38 6.78 -0.81
N THR A 53 1.96 7.81 -0.22
CA THR A 53 3.36 8.14 -0.47
C THR A 53 4.32 7.10 0.06
N ASP A 54 3.87 6.27 1.01
CA ASP A 54 4.71 5.22 1.57
C ASP A 54 4.63 3.93 0.81
N LEU A 55 3.76 3.86 -0.18
CA LEU A 55 3.49 2.63 -0.90
C LEU A 55 3.90 2.76 -2.35
N GLU A 56 4.20 1.63 -2.94
CA GLU A 56 4.48 1.57 -4.36
C GLU A 56 3.76 0.37 -4.94
N VAL A 57 3.08 0.58 -6.07
CA VAL A 57 2.38 -0.52 -6.74
C VAL A 57 3.42 -1.43 -7.36
N ILE A 58 3.42 -2.68 -6.92
CA ILE A 58 4.35 -3.66 -7.44
C ILE A 58 3.95 -4.09 -8.81
N ARG A 59 2.66 -4.42 -8.94
CA ARG A 59 2.21 -4.98 -10.16
C ARG A 59 0.79 -4.65 -10.37
N ASN A 60 0.55 -4.09 -11.46
CA ASN A 60 -0.79 -3.76 -11.82
C ASN A 60 -1.15 -4.56 -13.03
N GLU A 61 -1.11 -5.82 -12.81
CA GLU A 61 -1.19 -6.70 -13.91
C GLU A 61 -2.58 -6.89 -14.35
N THR A 62 -2.89 -6.41 -15.46
CA THR A 62 -4.19 -6.68 -16.02
C THR A 62 -3.99 -7.35 -17.32
N ARG A 63 -4.47 -8.43 -17.42
CA ARG A 63 -4.22 -9.12 -18.64
C ARG A 63 -5.46 -9.59 -19.21
#